data_8c50f23197ed1d1637f3c03e42e58392
#
_entry.id   8c50f23197ed1d1637f3c03e42e58392
#
_cell.length_a   1.000
_cell.length_b   1.000
_cell.length_c   1.000
_cell.angle_alpha   90.00
_cell.angle_beta   90.00
_cell.angle_gamma   90.00
#
_symmetry.space_group_name_H-M   'P 1'
#
loop_
_entity.id
_entity.type
_entity.pdbx_description
1 polymer ?
#
loop_
_entity_poly.entity_id
_entity_poly.type
_entity_poly.pdbx_seq_one_letter_code
_entity_poly.pdbx_strand_id
1 'polypeptide(L)'
;MAASPYHISVPDQALDDLKQRLALAKFPDELEAPNQWVYGAPLADVKRLAQYWKDGFDWRKAEAEMNELPNFRRSISVEGFGDINVHCQYIITCLRDFIMVLRWRLNCLVPRAE
;
A
#
# COMPACT_ATOMS: atom_id res chain seq x y z
N MET A 1 -8.23 -12.47 -20.28
CA MET A 1 -9.39 -12.15 -19.40
C MET A 1 -9.52 -10.64 -19.25
N ALA A 2 -10.75 -10.11 -19.16
CA ALA A 2 -10.98 -8.67 -19.00
C ALA A 2 -10.69 -8.22 -17.55
N ALA A 3 -10.26 -6.97 -17.38
CA ALA A 3 -10.16 -6.36 -16.06
C ALA A 3 -11.56 -6.03 -15.53
N SER A 4 -11.83 -6.32 -14.27
CA SER A 4 -13.09 -5.99 -13.60
C SER A 4 -12.92 -4.76 -12.70
N PRO A 5 -13.93 -3.86 -12.63
CA PRO A 5 -13.90 -2.76 -11.67
C PRO A 5 -13.71 -3.27 -10.24
N TYR A 6 -12.93 -2.53 -9.46
CA TYR A 6 -12.64 -2.89 -8.09
C TYR A 6 -12.77 -1.68 -7.17
N HIS A 7 -13.47 -1.85 -6.06
CA HIS A 7 -13.59 -0.84 -5.02
C HIS A 7 -12.82 -1.31 -3.78
N ILE A 8 -11.91 -0.48 -3.30
CA ILE A 8 -11.14 -0.78 -2.09
C ILE A 8 -12.08 -0.62 -0.89
N SER A 9 -12.25 -1.70 -0.13
CA SER A 9 -13.09 -1.71 1.07
C SER A 9 -12.47 -2.63 2.09
N VAL A 10 -11.81 -2.05 3.09
CA VAL A 10 -11.17 -2.81 4.17
C VAL A 10 -12.17 -2.96 5.32
N PRO A 11 -12.44 -4.20 5.82
CA PRO A 11 -13.33 -4.42 6.95
C PRO A 11 -12.84 -3.68 8.21
N ASP A 12 -13.76 -3.19 9.03
CA ASP A 12 -13.43 -2.51 10.30
C ASP A 12 -12.62 -3.41 11.23
N GLN A 13 -12.94 -4.71 11.26
CA GLN A 13 -12.19 -5.70 12.04
C GLN A 13 -10.69 -5.73 11.65
N ALA A 14 -10.36 -5.62 10.36
CA ALA A 14 -8.96 -5.58 9.93
C ALA A 14 -8.23 -4.31 10.40
N LEU A 15 -8.96 -3.18 10.50
CA LEU A 15 -8.41 -1.94 11.05
C LEU A 15 -8.20 -2.03 12.56
N ASP A 16 -9.12 -2.68 13.27
CA ASP A 16 -8.99 -2.92 14.70
C ASP A 16 -7.83 -3.88 15.00
N ASP A 17 -7.69 -4.96 14.22
CA ASP A 17 -6.55 -5.88 14.31
C ASP A 17 -5.21 -5.15 14.05
N LEU A 18 -5.17 -4.25 13.07
CA LEU A 18 -3.99 -3.41 12.80
C LEU A 18 -3.63 -2.56 14.02
N LYS A 19 -4.62 -1.86 14.61
CA LYS A 19 -4.41 -1.04 15.81
C LYS A 19 -3.88 -1.86 16.99
N GLN A 20 -4.42 -3.05 17.21
CA GLN A 20 -3.96 -3.96 18.25
C GLN A 20 -2.50 -4.40 18.00
N ARG A 21 -2.16 -4.79 16.77
CA ARG A 21 -0.78 -5.17 16.41
C ARG A 21 0.19 -4.02 16.60
N LEU A 22 -0.19 -2.79 16.22
CA LEU A 22 0.64 -1.60 16.43
C LEU A 22 0.82 -1.29 17.92
N ALA A 23 -0.21 -1.52 18.75
CA ALA A 23 -0.12 -1.34 20.20
C ALA A 23 0.82 -2.35 20.87
N LEU A 24 0.93 -3.56 20.30
CA LEU A 24 1.79 -4.63 20.79
C LEU A 24 3.16 -4.69 20.08
N ALA A 25 3.43 -3.74 19.18
CA ALA A 25 4.66 -3.72 18.41
C ALA A 25 5.90 -3.63 19.31
N LYS A 26 6.84 -4.53 19.10
CA LYS A 26 8.14 -4.54 19.77
C LYS A 26 9.19 -4.00 18.81
N PHE A 27 10.04 -3.16 19.32
CA PHE A 27 11.13 -2.57 18.56
C PHE A 27 12.46 -3.15 19.04
N PRO A 28 13.43 -3.37 18.13
CA PRO A 28 14.77 -3.77 18.51
C PRO A 28 15.48 -2.66 19.28
N ASP A 29 16.57 -3.02 19.95
CA ASP A 29 17.48 -2.05 20.56
C ASP A 29 18.21 -1.25 19.47
N GLU A 30 18.52 0.00 19.76
CA GLU A 30 19.26 0.87 18.84
C GLU A 30 20.77 0.75 19.09
N LEU A 31 21.52 0.64 18.01
CA LEU A 31 22.97 0.67 18.09
C LEU A 31 23.45 2.13 18.26
N GLU A 32 24.36 2.35 19.18
CA GLU A 32 25.06 3.63 19.29
C GLU A 32 25.94 3.85 18.06
N ALA A 33 25.52 4.72 17.16
CA ALA A 33 26.26 5.07 15.96
C ALA A 33 26.31 6.60 15.78
N PRO A 34 27.43 7.15 15.34
CA PRO A 34 27.58 8.60 15.14
C PRO A 34 26.64 9.14 14.03
N ASN A 35 26.23 8.29 13.10
CA ASN A 35 25.21 8.58 12.10
C ASN A 35 24.14 7.49 12.13
N GLN A 36 22.98 7.83 12.64
CA GLN A 36 21.89 6.89 12.84
C GLN A 36 21.36 6.25 11.55
N TRP A 37 21.58 6.88 10.38
CA TRP A 37 21.13 6.34 9.08
C TRP A 37 22.11 5.37 8.40
N VAL A 38 23.31 5.17 8.96
CA VAL A 38 24.33 4.27 8.37
C VAL A 38 23.86 2.82 8.30
N TYR A 39 23.13 2.37 9.33
CA TYR A 39 22.68 0.98 9.44
C TYR A 39 21.18 0.80 9.18
N GLY A 40 20.49 1.84 8.73
CA GLY A 40 19.06 1.80 8.45
C GLY A 40 18.30 2.96 9.08
N ALA A 41 16.98 2.82 9.19
CA ALA A 41 16.15 3.87 9.77
C ALA A 41 16.37 3.97 11.29
N PRO A 42 16.57 5.19 11.84
CA PRO A 42 16.70 5.41 13.27
C PRO A 42 15.48 4.92 14.04
N LEU A 43 15.69 4.28 15.20
CA LEU A 43 14.62 3.73 16.00
C LEU A 43 13.59 4.81 16.41
N ALA A 44 14.02 6.02 16.70
CA ALA A 44 13.15 7.15 17.04
C ALA A 44 12.16 7.47 15.90
N ASP A 45 12.63 7.46 14.65
CA ASP A 45 11.80 7.71 13.47
C ASP A 45 10.80 6.57 13.24
N VAL A 46 11.24 5.32 13.39
CA VAL A 46 10.35 4.15 13.27
C VAL A 46 9.24 4.20 14.34
N LYS A 47 9.59 4.50 15.59
CA LYS A 47 8.61 4.65 16.68
C LYS A 47 7.63 5.80 16.41
N ARG A 48 8.12 6.93 15.94
CA ARG A 48 7.28 8.09 15.58
C ARG A 48 6.28 7.74 14.46
N LEU A 49 6.74 7.04 13.42
CA LEU A 49 5.88 6.61 12.32
C LEU A 49 4.86 5.56 12.75
N ALA A 50 5.25 4.59 13.59
CA ALA A 50 4.34 3.59 14.13
C ALA A 50 3.26 4.23 15.01
N GLN A 51 3.63 5.22 15.83
CA GLN A 51 2.69 5.98 16.66
C GLN A 51 1.72 6.80 15.79
N TYR A 52 2.23 7.48 14.76
CA TYR A 52 1.38 8.19 13.81
C TYR A 52 0.41 7.24 13.11
N TRP A 53 0.89 6.07 12.67
CA TRP A 53 0.05 5.08 12.01
C TRP A 53 -1.06 4.55 12.93
N LYS A 54 -0.75 4.39 14.21
CA LYS A 54 -1.70 3.92 15.21
C LYS A 54 -2.80 4.95 15.51
N ASP A 55 -2.44 6.21 15.72
CA ASP A 55 -3.33 7.21 16.32
C ASP A 55 -3.67 8.38 15.41
N GLY A 56 -2.80 8.72 14.46
CA GLY A 56 -2.96 9.91 13.61
C GLY A 56 -3.36 9.62 12.16
N PHE A 57 -3.23 8.38 11.70
CA PHE A 57 -3.55 8.04 10.32
C PHE A 57 -5.03 7.65 10.17
N ASP A 58 -5.74 8.39 9.32
CA ASP A 58 -7.13 8.10 8.98
C ASP A 58 -7.19 7.21 7.72
N TRP A 59 -7.36 5.91 7.95
CA TRP A 59 -7.50 4.94 6.88
C TRP A 59 -8.72 5.22 6.00
N ARG A 60 -9.87 5.60 6.59
CA ARG A 60 -11.10 5.80 5.83
C ARG A 60 -10.99 6.96 4.86
N LYS A 61 -10.30 8.01 5.26
CA LYS A 61 -9.97 9.13 4.37
C LYS A 61 -9.05 8.68 3.22
N ALA A 62 -7.98 7.95 3.52
CA ALA A 62 -7.07 7.43 2.52
C ALA A 62 -7.77 6.44 1.55
N GLU A 63 -8.64 5.57 2.08
CA GLU A 63 -9.45 4.63 1.28
C GLU A 63 -10.39 5.38 0.32
N ALA A 64 -11.05 6.43 0.80
CA ALA A 64 -11.90 7.27 -0.03
C ALA A 64 -11.10 7.96 -1.15
N GLU A 65 -9.96 8.57 -0.85
CA GLU A 65 -9.07 9.19 -1.83
C GLU A 65 -8.56 8.18 -2.88
N MET A 66 -8.20 6.95 -2.46
CA MET A 66 -7.81 5.90 -3.40
C MET A 66 -8.96 5.45 -4.31
N ASN A 67 -10.20 5.49 -3.82
CA ASN A 67 -11.38 5.11 -4.58
C ASN A 67 -11.90 6.21 -5.52
N GLU A 68 -11.39 7.45 -5.43
CA GLU A 68 -11.66 8.49 -6.42
C GLU A 68 -11.06 8.14 -7.79
N LEU A 69 -10.02 7.31 -7.81
CA LEU A 69 -9.39 6.85 -9.03
C LEU A 69 -10.02 5.51 -9.48
N PRO A 70 -10.16 5.29 -10.80
CA PRO A 70 -10.71 4.04 -11.31
C PRO A 70 -9.76 2.87 -11.03
N ASN A 71 -10.20 1.98 -10.13
CA ASN A 71 -9.48 0.79 -9.73
C ASN A 71 -10.03 -0.44 -10.46
N PHE A 72 -9.16 -1.36 -10.83
CA PHE A 72 -9.50 -2.61 -11.50
C PHE A 72 -8.70 -3.78 -10.94
N ARG A 73 -9.26 -4.97 -11.02
CA ARG A 73 -8.57 -6.23 -10.74
C ARG A 73 -8.56 -7.11 -11.98
N ARG A 74 -7.44 -7.81 -12.16
CA ARG A 74 -7.28 -8.78 -13.23
C ARG A 74 -6.47 -9.96 -12.74
N SER A 75 -6.91 -11.18 -13.06
CA SER A 75 -6.08 -12.37 -12.92
C SER A 75 -5.20 -12.54 -14.16
N ILE A 76 -3.92 -12.78 -13.96
CA ILE A 76 -2.93 -13.05 -15.00
C ILE A 76 -2.34 -14.42 -14.72
N SER A 77 -2.45 -15.34 -15.70
CA SER A 77 -1.81 -16.63 -15.59
C SER A 77 -0.33 -16.50 -15.97
N VAL A 78 0.54 -16.93 -15.06
CA VAL A 78 1.99 -16.89 -15.24
C VAL A 78 2.52 -18.32 -15.23
N GLU A 79 3.24 -18.70 -16.28
CA GLU A 79 3.81 -20.04 -16.41
C GLU A 79 4.74 -20.34 -15.22
N GLY A 80 4.51 -21.48 -14.56
CA GLY A 80 5.25 -21.91 -13.39
C GLY A 80 4.77 -21.33 -12.04
N PHE A 81 3.87 -20.31 -12.02
CA PHE A 81 3.39 -19.67 -10.81
C PHE A 81 1.86 -19.68 -10.66
N GLY A 82 1.13 -20.13 -11.68
CA GLY A 82 -0.34 -20.14 -11.67
C GLY A 82 -0.95 -18.75 -11.88
N ASP A 83 -2.14 -18.52 -11.33
CA ASP A 83 -2.89 -17.29 -11.51
C ASP A 83 -2.53 -16.26 -10.43
N ILE A 84 -2.09 -15.08 -10.88
CA ILE A 84 -1.73 -13.95 -10.01
C ILE A 84 -2.81 -12.88 -10.13
N ASN A 85 -3.38 -12.44 -9.01
CA ASN A 85 -4.29 -11.32 -8.97
C ASN A 85 -3.52 -9.99 -9.01
N VAL A 86 -3.79 -9.19 -10.04
CA VAL A 86 -3.14 -7.89 -10.22
C VAL A 86 -4.17 -6.77 -10.02
N HIS A 87 -3.83 -5.80 -9.18
CA HIS A 87 -4.56 -4.55 -9.04
C HIS A 87 -3.97 -3.52 -9.99
N CYS A 88 -4.83 -2.87 -10.78
CA CYS A 88 -4.47 -1.85 -11.74
C CYS A 88 -5.25 -0.57 -11.47
N GLN A 89 -4.59 0.56 -11.61
CA GLN A 89 -5.22 1.88 -11.53
C GLN A 89 -4.95 2.62 -12.83
N TYR A 90 -5.99 3.19 -13.47
CA TYR A 90 -5.84 4.01 -14.65
C TYR A 90 -5.75 5.48 -14.25
N ILE A 91 -4.67 6.14 -14.60
CA ILE A 91 -4.52 7.58 -14.47
C ILE A 91 -4.64 8.17 -15.88
N ILE A 92 -5.76 8.84 -16.17
CA ILE A 92 -5.92 9.62 -17.39
C ILE A 92 -5.39 11.03 -17.09
N THR A 93 -4.18 11.31 -17.51
CA THR A 93 -3.66 12.68 -17.51
C THR A 93 -4.13 13.37 -18.78
N CYS A 94 -5.21 14.13 -18.71
CA CYS A 94 -5.57 15.06 -19.77
C CYS A 94 -4.56 16.23 -19.77
N LEU A 95 -3.52 16.11 -20.57
CA LEU A 95 -2.81 17.28 -21.06
C LEU A 95 -3.69 17.88 -22.18
N ARG A 96 -4.20 19.09 -21.97
CA ARG A 96 -4.74 19.92 -23.06
C ARG A 96 -3.66 19.98 -24.14
N ASP A 97 -4.03 19.52 -25.33
CA ASP A 97 -3.18 19.47 -26.52
C ASP A 97 -2.07 18.41 -26.53
N PHE A 98 -2.39 17.32 -27.26
CA PHE A 98 -1.49 16.30 -27.79
C PHE A 98 -1.08 15.13 -26.87
N ILE A 99 -1.54 13.92 -27.32
CA ILE A 99 -1.07 12.56 -26.99
C ILE A 99 -1.48 12.01 -25.63
N MET A 100 -2.45 11.08 -25.66
CA MET A 100 -2.71 10.14 -24.59
C MET A 100 -1.46 9.28 -24.33
N VAL A 101 -0.72 9.54 -23.27
CA VAL A 101 0.26 8.59 -22.74
C VAL A 101 -0.42 7.82 -21.61
N LEU A 102 -0.84 6.60 -21.92
CA LEU A 102 -1.22 5.61 -20.92
C LEU A 102 0.02 5.28 -20.09
N ARG A 103 0.15 5.90 -18.93
CA ARG A 103 1.20 5.54 -17.97
C ARG A 103 0.66 4.48 -17.02
N TRP A 104 0.98 3.23 -17.31
CA TRP A 104 0.73 2.12 -16.40
C TRP A 104 1.64 2.26 -15.19
N ARG A 105 1.07 2.50 -14.02
CA ARG A 105 1.78 2.23 -12.77
C ARG A 105 1.29 0.89 -12.24
N LEU A 106 2.10 -0.13 -12.42
CA LEU A 106 1.96 -1.41 -11.74
C LEU A 106 2.43 -1.22 -10.29
N ASN A 107 1.49 -1.01 -9.38
CA ASN A 107 1.75 -1.24 -7.96
C ASN A 107 1.42 -2.71 -7.68
N CYS A 108 2.43 -3.58 -7.83
CA CYS A 108 2.30 -4.97 -7.40
C CYS A 108 2.32 -5.05 -5.88
N LEU A 109 1.16 -4.98 -5.24
CA LEU A 109 0.96 -5.55 -3.93
C LEU A 109 0.66 -7.04 -4.14
N VAL A 110 1.69 -7.86 -4.07
CA VAL A 110 1.53 -9.33 -4.04
C VAL A 110 1.13 -9.71 -2.61
N PRO A 111 -0.12 -10.15 -2.36
CA PRO A 111 -0.41 -10.80 -1.10
C PRO A 111 0.34 -12.13 -1.06
N ARG A 112 1.16 -12.31 -0.04
CA ARG A 112 1.80 -13.59 0.26
C ARG A 112 0.69 -14.58 0.58
N ALA A 113 0.51 -15.60 -0.26
CA ALA A 113 -0.32 -16.75 0.06
C ALA A 113 0.37 -17.51 1.20
N GLU A 114 -0.37 -17.74 2.30
CA GLU A 114 -0.06 -18.77 3.28
C GLU A 114 -0.40 -20.14 2.72
#